data_ed010f72d88fb246ae95eddc5a63361a
#
_entry.id   ed010f72d88fb246ae95eddc5a63361a
#
_cell.length_a   1.000
_cell.length_b   1.000
_cell.length_c   1.000
_cell.angle_alpha   90.00
_cell.angle_beta   90.00
_cell.angle_gamma   90.00
#
_symmetry.space_group_name_H-M   'P 1'
#
loop_
_entity.id
_entity.type
_entity.pdbx_description
1 polymer ?
#
loop_
_entity_poly.entity_id
_entity_poly.type
_entity_poly.pdbx_seq_one_letter_code
_entity_poly.pdbx_strand_id
1 'polypeptide(L)'
;MNKLNCMMMAGTLLVTACQPTGKTGDVIGKQPVKVENGIMTTEVLMAFGRVSGPVVSPDKSKILYGVSYENLEQNKSNRELFVMDIDGQNKKQITCTPESEGNAVWIDGGKQIAYLSGKSGDSQLWIMNADGSNARQISYHEKGVHGFLFSPDEKHILFIGNVKYSEKASDLYPDLDKATGRVIDDLMYKHWDEWVEEIPHPYIASFDGKQLTDITDIMEGEPYESPMKPFGGIESFAWTPDSKAVAYTSRKKTGMEYSLSTNSDIYLYDLSTQETKNLTEGMMGYDTTPAFSPDGKYPVSYTHLRAHETLRHLV
;
A
#
# COMPACT_ATOMS: atom_id res chain seq x y z
N MET A 1 -18.53 29.36 -63.71
CA MET A 1 -17.38 29.50 -62.75
C MET A 1 -17.94 29.25 -61.34
N ASN A 2 -17.94 28.02 -60.89
CA ASN A 2 -18.43 27.67 -59.55
C ASN A 2 -17.20 27.46 -58.63
N LYS A 3 -17.11 28.26 -57.59
CA LYS A 3 -16.14 28.09 -56.52
C LYS A 3 -16.65 27.04 -55.53
N LEU A 4 -15.95 25.94 -55.43
CA LEU A 4 -16.14 24.88 -54.44
C LEU A 4 -15.53 25.32 -53.13
N ASN A 5 -16.32 25.65 -52.12
CA ASN A 5 -15.82 25.90 -50.76
C ASN A 5 -15.55 24.54 -50.07
N CYS A 6 -14.27 24.27 -49.84
CA CYS A 6 -13.83 23.15 -49.00
C CYS A 6 -13.94 23.58 -47.55
N MET A 7 -14.94 23.06 -46.84
CA MET A 7 -15.18 23.29 -45.42
C MET A 7 -14.30 22.28 -44.62
N MET A 8 -13.14 22.71 -44.11
CA MET A 8 -12.36 21.93 -43.18
C MET A 8 -13.12 21.83 -41.86
N MET A 9 -13.66 20.67 -41.55
CA MET A 9 -14.09 20.31 -40.19
C MET A 9 -12.82 20.09 -39.34
N ALA A 10 -12.47 21.07 -38.52
CA ALA A 10 -11.55 20.91 -37.43
C ALA A 10 -12.24 20.07 -36.33
N GLY A 11 -11.96 18.78 -36.29
CA GLY A 11 -12.36 17.91 -35.19
C GLY A 11 -11.64 18.34 -33.92
N THR A 12 -12.32 19.08 -33.07
CA THR A 12 -11.86 19.35 -31.69
C THR A 12 -11.94 18.02 -30.93
N LEU A 13 -10.79 17.37 -30.72
CA LEU A 13 -10.68 16.29 -29.71
C LEU A 13 -10.99 16.95 -28.34
N LEU A 14 -12.19 16.72 -27.85
CA LEU A 14 -12.52 16.94 -26.45
C LEU A 14 -11.69 15.95 -25.62
N VAL A 15 -10.56 16.40 -25.13
CA VAL A 15 -9.90 15.77 -24.00
C VAL A 15 -10.85 15.96 -22.83
N THR A 16 -11.61 14.93 -22.49
CA THR A 16 -12.40 14.89 -21.26
C THR A 16 -11.41 14.94 -20.09
N ALA A 17 -11.11 16.14 -19.65
CA ALA A 17 -10.42 16.34 -18.38
C ALA A 17 -11.32 15.74 -17.29
N CYS A 18 -10.74 14.92 -16.43
CA CYS A 18 -11.39 14.41 -15.25
C CYS A 18 -11.96 15.58 -14.45
N GLN A 19 -13.30 15.63 -14.27
CA GLN A 19 -13.93 16.66 -13.46
C GLN A 19 -13.92 16.18 -12.01
N PRO A 20 -13.47 17.00 -11.03
CA PRO A 20 -13.47 16.62 -9.62
C PRO A 20 -14.90 16.30 -9.16
N THR A 21 -15.10 15.08 -8.68
CA THR A 21 -16.36 14.67 -8.04
C THR A 21 -16.18 14.76 -6.53
N GLY A 22 -16.43 15.92 -5.93
CA GLY A 22 -16.38 16.11 -4.48
C GLY A 22 -16.11 17.56 -4.10
N LYS A 23 -16.17 17.87 -2.81
CA LYS A 23 -15.79 19.20 -2.27
C LYS A 23 -14.40 19.54 -2.79
N THR A 24 -14.29 20.64 -3.51
CA THR A 24 -13.07 21.17 -4.11
C THR A 24 -12.03 21.53 -3.04
N GLY A 25 -11.24 20.56 -2.61
CA GLY A 25 -9.88 20.81 -2.20
C GLY A 25 -9.04 20.92 -3.48
N ASP A 26 -7.99 21.71 -3.46
CA ASP A 26 -7.14 21.90 -4.62
C ASP A 26 -6.44 20.57 -4.97
N VAL A 27 -6.90 19.91 -6.04
CA VAL A 27 -6.24 18.71 -6.56
C VAL A 27 -4.85 19.10 -7.08
N ILE A 28 -3.82 18.50 -6.51
CA ILE A 28 -2.44 18.74 -6.95
C ILE A 28 -2.19 17.91 -8.19
N GLY A 29 -2.03 18.56 -9.32
CA GLY A 29 -1.73 17.95 -10.61
C GLY A 29 -0.45 18.47 -11.22
N LYS A 30 -0.23 18.14 -12.49
CA LYS A 30 0.93 18.61 -13.25
C LYS A 30 1.02 20.14 -13.25
N GLN A 31 2.11 20.64 -12.71
CA GLN A 31 2.40 22.08 -12.70
C GLN A 31 3.10 22.51 -14.00
N PRO A 32 2.74 23.66 -14.57
CA PRO A 32 3.49 24.23 -15.67
C PRO A 32 4.86 24.70 -15.15
N VAL A 33 5.92 24.28 -15.83
CA VAL A 33 7.27 24.71 -15.50
C VAL A 33 7.96 25.25 -16.75
N LYS A 34 8.66 26.38 -16.61
CA LYS A 34 9.47 26.96 -17.68
C LYS A 34 10.93 26.54 -17.47
N VAL A 35 11.47 25.83 -18.45
CA VAL A 35 12.90 25.48 -18.47
C VAL A 35 13.66 26.56 -19.24
N GLU A 36 14.53 27.29 -18.57
CA GLU A 36 15.37 28.32 -19.19
C GLU A 36 16.75 27.76 -19.47
N ASN A 37 17.24 27.99 -20.68
CA ASN A 37 18.59 27.59 -21.13
C ASN A 37 18.93 26.09 -20.95
N GLY A 38 17.91 25.21 -20.85
CA GLY A 38 18.11 23.77 -20.63
C GLY A 38 18.65 23.43 -19.26
N ILE A 39 18.60 24.33 -18.28
CA ILE A 39 19.13 24.11 -16.94
C ILE A 39 18.06 23.48 -16.04
N MET A 40 18.43 22.39 -15.36
CA MET A 40 17.62 21.78 -14.32
C MET A 40 17.73 22.60 -13.04
N THR A 41 16.66 23.32 -12.68
CA THR A 41 16.53 23.97 -11.37
C THR A 41 15.77 23.07 -10.40
N THR A 42 15.74 23.42 -9.11
CA THR A 42 14.95 22.69 -8.11
C THR A 42 13.48 22.69 -8.47
N GLU A 43 12.94 23.82 -8.94
CA GLU A 43 11.53 23.95 -9.35
C GLU A 43 11.23 23.04 -10.54
N VAL A 44 12.13 22.96 -11.52
CA VAL A 44 12.01 22.06 -12.68
C VAL A 44 12.00 20.61 -12.23
N LEU A 45 12.91 20.22 -11.32
CA LEU A 45 12.99 18.86 -10.77
C LEU A 45 11.71 18.48 -10.00
N MET A 46 11.20 19.39 -9.18
CA MET A 46 10.01 19.15 -8.37
C MET A 46 8.71 19.14 -9.18
N ALA A 47 8.68 19.76 -10.35
CA ALA A 47 7.52 19.76 -11.25
C ALA A 47 7.35 18.48 -12.06
N PHE A 48 8.34 17.57 -12.06
CA PHE A 48 8.19 16.28 -12.75
C PHE A 48 7.19 15.38 -12.02
N GLY A 49 6.30 14.75 -12.79
CA GLY A 49 5.48 13.65 -12.29
C GLY A 49 6.35 12.42 -11.98
N ARG A 50 6.20 11.88 -10.78
CA ARG A 50 6.90 10.66 -10.33
C ARG A 50 6.02 9.46 -10.58
N VAL A 51 6.40 8.66 -11.58
CA VAL A 51 5.68 7.43 -11.95
C VAL A 51 6.09 6.30 -11.03
N SER A 52 5.11 5.55 -10.52
CA SER A 52 5.34 4.41 -9.61
C SER A 52 4.27 3.35 -9.70
N GLY A 53 4.58 2.13 -9.22
CA GLY A 53 3.65 1.02 -9.08
C GLY A 53 2.99 0.57 -10.41
N PRO A 54 3.74 0.30 -11.49
CA PRO A 54 3.14 -0.19 -12.73
C PRO A 54 2.67 -1.63 -12.56
N VAL A 55 1.41 -1.91 -12.93
CA VAL A 55 0.80 -3.24 -12.90
C VAL A 55 0.17 -3.54 -14.25
N VAL A 56 0.60 -4.62 -14.89
CA VAL A 56 0.04 -5.08 -16.16
C VAL A 56 -1.30 -5.75 -15.92
N SER A 57 -2.30 -5.47 -16.77
CA SER A 57 -3.60 -6.14 -16.70
C SER A 57 -3.49 -7.65 -16.96
N PRO A 58 -4.41 -8.49 -16.44
CA PRO A 58 -4.37 -9.94 -16.64
C PRO A 58 -4.35 -10.37 -18.09
N ASP A 59 -5.03 -9.63 -18.98
CA ASP A 59 -5.06 -9.85 -20.42
C ASP A 59 -3.83 -9.29 -21.16
N LYS A 60 -2.90 -8.65 -20.43
CA LYS A 60 -1.68 -8.02 -20.92
C LYS A 60 -1.89 -6.90 -21.94
N SER A 61 -3.09 -6.31 -21.98
CA SER A 61 -3.42 -5.21 -22.91
C SER A 61 -3.14 -3.83 -22.35
N LYS A 62 -3.13 -3.67 -21.01
CA LYS A 62 -3.05 -2.37 -20.33
C LYS A 62 -2.02 -2.36 -19.20
N ILE A 63 -1.61 -1.14 -18.84
CA ILE A 63 -0.77 -0.85 -17.67
C ILE A 63 -1.52 0.13 -16.78
N LEU A 64 -1.76 -0.24 -15.52
CA LEU A 64 -2.18 0.63 -14.43
C LEU A 64 -0.95 1.18 -13.73
N TYR A 65 -0.90 2.48 -13.43
CA TYR A 65 0.24 3.09 -12.74
C TYR A 65 -0.19 4.36 -12.00
N GLY A 66 0.60 4.78 -11.02
CA GLY A 66 0.40 6.02 -10.30
C GLY A 66 1.37 7.11 -10.76
N VAL A 67 0.93 8.37 -10.70
CA VAL A 67 1.79 9.53 -10.88
C VAL A 67 1.58 10.49 -9.73
N SER A 68 2.66 10.80 -9.02
CA SER A 68 2.67 11.81 -7.96
C SER A 68 3.16 13.15 -8.49
N TYR A 69 2.51 14.21 -8.07
CA TYR A 69 2.93 15.60 -8.30
C TYR A 69 3.10 16.33 -6.97
N GLU A 70 4.06 17.24 -6.93
CA GLU A 70 4.35 18.05 -5.75
C GLU A 70 3.77 19.46 -5.90
N ASN A 71 3.27 20.01 -4.80
CA ASN A 71 2.97 21.44 -4.67
C ASN A 71 3.89 22.02 -3.59
N LEU A 72 4.90 22.76 -4.03
CA LEU A 72 5.94 23.33 -3.14
C LEU A 72 5.37 24.40 -2.19
N GLU A 73 4.40 25.20 -2.63
CA GLU A 73 3.80 26.25 -1.81
C GLU A 73 3.00 25.66 -0.65
N GLN A 74 2.31 24.55 -0.89
CA GLN A 74 1.51 23.85 0.11
C GLN A 74 2.33 22.81 0.90
N ASN A 75 3.56 22.51 0.47
CA ASN A 75 4.39 21.42 0.98
C ASN A 75 3.62 20.09 1.04
N LYS A 76 2.92 19.78 -0.05
CA LYS A 76 2.08 18.57 -0.20
C LYS A 76 2.35 17.90 -1.54
N SER A 77 2.11 16.60 -1.55
CA SER A 77 2.06 15.79 -2.77
C SER A 77 0.68 15.16 -2.95
N ASN A 78 0.34 14.86 -4.18
CA ASN A 78 -0.83 14.05 -4.50
C ASN A 78 -0.50 13.02 -5.56
N ARG A 79 -1.00 11.81 -5.40
CA ARG A 79 -0.83 10.70 -6.34
C ARG A 79 -2.17 10.29 -6.93
N GLU A 80 -2.22 10.28 -8.25
CA GLU A 80 -3.39 9.87 -9.00
C GLU A 80 -3.11 8.60 -9.82
N LEU A 81 -4.14 7.85 -10.15
CA LEU A 81 -4.04 6.62 -10.93
C LEU A 81 -4.32 6.87 -12.41
N PHE A 82 -3.56 6.18 -13.24
CA PHE A 82 -3.61 6.26 -14.69
C PHE A 82 -3.64 4.85 -15.29
N VAL A 83 -4.27 4.74 -16.46
CA VAL A 83 -4.23 3.55 -17.29
C VAL A 83 -3.76 3.94 -18.69
N MET A 84 -2.95 3.09 -19.31
CA MET A 84 -2.56 3.21 -20.72
C MET A 84 -2.55 1.84 -21.38
N ASP A 85 -2.55 1.81 -22.69
CA ASP A 85 -2.35 0.56 -23.42
C ASP A 85 -0.90 0.08 -23.30
N ILE A 86 -0.65 -1.21 -23.49
CA ILE A 86 0.68 -1.82 -23.31
C ILE A 86 1.75 -1.21 -24.25
N ASP A 87 1.35 -0.63 -25.36
CA ASP A 87 2.22 0.08 -26.30
C ASP A 87 2.49 1.54 -25.89
N GLY A 88 1.96 1.99 -24.76
CA GLY A 88 2.10 3.34 -24.24
C GLY A 88 1.13 4.36 -24.82
N GLN A 89 0.17 3.95 -25.64
CA GLN A 89 -0.87 4.82 -26.18
C GLN A 89 -2.07 4.95 -25.22
N ASN A 90 -3.06 5.79 -25.56
CA ASN A 90 -4.33 5.96 -24.88
C ASN A 90 -4.22 6.20 -23.37
N LYS A 91 -3.24 7.00 -22.96
CA LYS A 91 -3.03 7.38 -21.53
C LYS A 91 -4.25 8.12 -21.00
N LYS A 92 -4.82 7.61 -19.92
CA LYS A 92 -6.00 8.18 -19.27
C LYS A 92 -5.78 8.26 -17.77
N GLN A 93 -6.02 9.41 -17.16
CA GLN A 93 -6.17 9.55 -15.71
C GLN A 93 -7.54 9.00 -15.30
N ILE A 94 -7.59 8.13 -14.30
CA ILE A 94 -8.81 7.46 -13.84
C ILE A 94 -9.24 7.86 -12.43
N THR A 95 -8.40 8.56 -11.68
CA THR A 95 -8.75 9.21 -10.41
C THR A 95 -8.39 10.69 -10.45
N CYS A 96 -9.12 11.50 -9.70
CA CYS A 96 -8.89 12.95 -9.59
C CYS A 96 -9.48 13.43 -8.27
N THR A 97 -8.71 13.31 -7.18
CA THR A 97 -9.15 13.63 -5.82
C THR A 97 -8.11 14.51 -5.11
N PRO A 98 -8.46 15.24 -4.04
CA PRO A 98 -7.48 15.96 -3.23
C PRO A 98 -6.54 15.05 -2.44
N GLU A 99 -6.93 13.78 -2.26
CA GLU A 99 -6.18 12.77 -1.52
C GLU A 99 -5.41 11.86 -2.48
N SER A 100 -4.35 11.24 -1.96
CA SER A 100 -3.54 10.31 -2.77
C SER A 100 -4.17 8.94 -2.88
N GLU A 101 -4.12 8.34 -4.08
CA GLU A 101 -4.47 6.96 -4.34
C GLU A 101 -3.21 6.09 -4.41
N GLY A 102 -3.24 4.94 -3.72
CA GLY A 102 -2.08 4.04 -3.63
C GLY A 102 -2.43 2.57 -3.84
N ASN A 103 -1.39 1.73 -3.91
CA ASN A 103 -1.47 0.26 -3.91
C ASN A 103 -2.51 -0.31 -4.89
N ALA A 104 -2.62 0.28 -6.09
CA ALA A 104 -3.65 -0.09 -7.06
C ALA A 104 -3.32 -1.42 -7.75
N VAL A 105 -4.30 -2.33 -7.81
CA VAL A 105 -4.19 -3.64 -8.45
C VAL A 105 -5.43 -3.94 -9.30
N TRP A 106 -5.25 -4.75 -10.35
CA TRP A 106 -6.35 -5.29 -11.13
C TRP A 106 -7.04 -6.43 -10.40
N ILE A 107 -8.36 -6.47 -10.44
CA ILE A 107 -9.21 -7.56 -9.93
C ILE A 107 -10.31 -7.90 -10.94
N ASP A 108 -11.07 -8.97 -10.68
CA ASP A 108 -12.14 -9.49 -11.56
C ASP A 108 -11.67 -9.66 -13.01
N GLY A 109 -10.52 -10.32 -13.18
CA GLY A 109 -9.95 -10.55 -14.50
C GLY A 109 -9.59 -9.27 -15.26
N GLY A 110 -9.35 -8.15 -14.57
CA GLY A 110 -9.00 -6.85 -15.15
C GLY A 110 -10.19 -5.93 -15.43
N LYS A 111 -11.41 -6.31 -15.01
CA LYS A 111 -12.59 -5.45 -15.16
C LYS A 111 -12.69 -4.36 -14.09
N GLN A 112 -12.07 -4.59 -12.92
CA GLN A 112 -12.07 -3.67 -11.80
C GLN A 112 -10.64 -3.41 -11.31
N ILE A 113 -10.50 -2.32 -10.54
CA ILE A 113 -9.27 -1.91 -9.88
C ILE A 113 -9.58 -1.74 -8.40
N ALA A 114 -8.78 -2.37 -7.53
CA ALA A 114 -8.77 -2.12 -6.11
C ALA A 114 -7.62 -1.17 -5.77
N TYR A 115 -7.82 -0.24 -4.83
CA TYR A 115 -6.81 0.77 -4.47
C TYR A 115 -7.08 1.35 -3.09
N LEU A 116 -6.07 1.97 -2.49
CA LEU A 116 -6.21 2.74 -1.25
C LEU A 116 -6.45 4.21 -1.57
N SER A 117 -7.35 4.84 -0.79
CA SER A 117 -7.62 6.28 -0.86
C SER A 117 -8.03 6.84 0.49
N GLY A 118 -7.51 8.03 0.81
CA GLY A 118 -7.85 8.79 2.01
C GLY A 118 -9.12 9.66 1.89
N LYS A 119 -9.86 9.60 0.78
CA LYS A 119 -10.98 10.53 0.50
C LYS A 119 -12.18 10.43 1.46
N SER A 120 -12.22 9.42 2.32
CA SER A 120 -13.22 9.30 3.40
C SER A 120 -12.69 9.69 4.78
N GLY A 121 -11.46 10.23 4.86
CA GLY A 121 -10.74 10.52 6.09
C GLY A 121 -9.46 9.68 6.15
N ASP A 122 -9.44 8.61 6.93
CA ASP A 122 -8.33 7.68 6.94
C ASP A 122 -8.27 6.86 5.64
N SER A 123 -7.07 6.38 5.30
CA SER A 123 -6.85 5.51 4.14
C SER A 123 -7.71 4.26 4.24
N GLN A 124 -8.53 4.00 3.22
CA GLN A 124 -9.42 2.85 3.14
C GLN A 124 -9.28 2.14 1.80
N LEU A 125 -9.74 0.90 1.73
CA LEU A 125 -9.79 0.12 0.49
C LEU A 125 -11.03 0.50 -0.33
N TRP A 126 -10.79 0.82 -1.58
CA TRP A 126 -11.79 1.18 -2.58
C TRP A 126 -11.69 0.28 -3.77
N ILE A 127 -12.80 0.11 -4.49
CA ILE A 127 -12.82 -0.53 -5.81
C ILE A 127 -13.58 0.34 -6.81
N MET A 128 -13.15 0.28 -8.08
CA MET A 128 -13.78 0.97 -9.20
C MET A 128 -13.71 0.12 -10.47
N ASN A 129 -14.49 0.47 -11.49
CA ASN A 129 -14.32 -0.13 -12.80
C ASN A 129 -12.95 0.25 -13.41
N ALA A 130 -12.47 -0.54 -14.37
CA ALA A 130 -11.19 -0.31 -15.05
C ALA A 130 -11.11 1.05 -15.77
N ASP A 131 -12.24 1.67 -16.09
CA ASP A 131 -12.33 3.00 -16.70
C ASP A 131 -12.35 4.16 -15.70
N GLY A 132 -12.32 3.88 -14.38
CA GLY A 132 -12.39 4.84 -13.28
C GLY A 132 -13.80 5.13 -12.79
N SER A 133 -14.84 4.56 -13.40
CA SER A 133 -16.22 4.75 -12.98
C SER A 133 -16.61 3.88 -11.78
N ASN A 134 -17.74 4.21 -11.13
CA ASN A 134 -18.36 3.45 -10.04
C ASN A 134 -17.43 3.18 -8.85
N ALA A 135 -16.59 4.14 -8.51
CA ALA A 135 -15.71 4.04 -7.35
C ALA A 135 -16.52 3.95 -6.04
N ARG A 136 -16.24 2.94 -5.21
CA ARG A 136 -16.88 2.73 -3.92
C ARG A 136 -15.90 2.21 -2.87
N GLN A 137 -16.12 2.61 -1.63
CA GLN A 137 -15.37 2.12 -0.47
C GLN A 137 -15.86 0.71 -0.10
N ILE A 138 -14.94 -0.18 0.29
CA ILE A 138 -15.24 -1.53 0.72
C ILE A 138 -14.65 -1.89 2.09
N SER A 139 -13.78 -1.06 2.66
CA SER A 139 -13.30 -1.21 4.04
C SER A 139 -13.69 0.00 4.90
N TYR A 140 -13.82 -0.24 6.21
CA TYR A 140 -14.19 0.76 7.21
C TYR A 140 -13.41 0.50 8.50
N HIS A 141 -12.11 0.25 8.38
CA HIS A 141 -11.25 -0.01 9.54
C HIS A 141 -10.97 1.29 10.27
N GLU A 142 -11.13 1.29 11.61
CA GLU A 142 -11.07 2.50 12.44
C GLU A 142 -9.76 3.26 12.31
N LYS A 143 -8.64 2.54 12.18
CA LYS A 143 -7.29 3.11 12.07
C LYS A 143 -6.76 3.16 10.63
N GLY A 144 -7.67 3.02 9.65
CA GLY A 144 -7.29 2.97 8.25
C GLY A 144 -6.67 1.64 7.82
N VAL A 145 -6.40 1.55 6.51
CA VAL A 145 -5.75 0.42 5.85
C VAL A 145 -4.44 0.90 5.25
N HIS A 146 -3.32 0.25 5.60
CA HIS A 146 -1.98 0.68 5.21
C HIS A 146 -1.38 -0.14 4.06
N GLY A 147 -2.03 -1.21 3.66
CA GLY A 147 -1.68 -2.09 2.55
C GLY A 147 -2.67 -3.23 2.44
N PHE A 148 -2.75 -3.86 1.28
CA PHE A 148 -3.63 -5.01 1.08
C PHE A 148 -3.10 -5.96 0.01
N LEU A 149 -3.55 -7.21 0.07
CA LEU A 149 -3.21 -8.26 -0.87
C LEU A 149 -4.40 -9.21 -1.05
N PHE A 150 -4.91 -9.33 -2.28
CA PHE A 150 -5.94 -10.33 -2.59
C PHE A 150 -5.37 -11.75 -2.58
N SER A 151 -6.17 -12.71 -2.15
CA SER A 151 -5.88 -14.13 -2.40
C SER A 151 -5.92 -14.42 -3.90
N PRO A 152 -5.20 -15.45 -4.40
CA PRO A 152 -5.20 -15.82 -5.82
C PRO A 152 -6.60 -16.09 -6.41
N ASP A 153 -7.56 -16.57 -5.60
CA ASP A 153 -8.95 -16.81 -6.00
C ASP A 153 -9.87 -15.58 -5.82
N GLU A 154 -9.30 -14.46 -5.36
CA GLU A 154 -9.99 -13.19 -5.09
C GLU A 154 -11.16 -13.27 -4.08
N LYS A 155 -11.24 -14.35 -3.26
CA LYS A 155 -12.30 -14.50 -2.26
C LYS A 155 -11.93 -13.97 -0.88
N HIS A 156 -10.64 -13.73 -0.65
CA HIS A 156 -10.13 -13.18 0.59
C HIS A 156 -9.20 -12.00 0.33
N ILE A 157 -9.10 -11.13 1.29
CA ILE A 157 -8.17 -10.02 1.30
C ILE A 157 -7.41 -10.06 2.62
N LEU A 158 -6.08 -10.02 2.53
CA LEU A 158 -5.24 -9.62 3.64
C LEU A 158 -5.09 -8.11 3.58
N PHE A 159 -5.25 -7.42 4.70
CA PHE A 159 -4.90 -6.00 4.81
C PHE A 159 -4.17 -5.70 6.12
N ILE A 160 -3.42 -4.60 6.12
CA ILE A 160 -2.67 -4.12 7.27
C ILE A 160 -3.49 -3.04 7.96
N GLY A 161 -3.82 -3.25 9.23
CA GLY A 161 -4.43 -2.27 10.11
C GLY A 161 -3.57 -2.06 11.35
N ASN A 162 -3.80 -0.98 12.11
CA ASN A 162 -3.08 -0.73 13.35
C ASN A 162 -3.89 -1.16 14.56
N VAL A 163 -3.22 -1.69 15.58
CA VAL A 163 -3.75 -1.94 16.92
C VAL A 163 -3.02 -1.10 17.95
N LYS A 164 -3.69 -0.76 19.05
CA LYS A 164 -3.08 -0.03 20.15
C LYS A 164 -1.98 -0.89 20.79
N TYR A 165 -0.82 -0.29 21.00
CA TYR A 165 0.33 -0.93 21.64
C TYR A 165 0.64 -0.33 23.03
N SER A 166 0.75 0.99 23.14
CA SER A 166 1.12 1.64 24.40
C SER A 166 0.06 2.60 24.90
N GLU A 167 0.10 2.86 26.21
CA GLU A 167 -0.81 3.79 26.88
C GLU A 167 -0.27 5.22 26.82
N LYS A 168 -1.14 6.19 26.54
CA LYS A 168 -0.86 7.61 26.71
C LYS A 168 -1.27 8.07 28.11
N ALA A 169 -0.71 9.19 28.56
CA ALA A 169 -1.14 9.78 29.82
C ALA A 169 -2.65 10.12 29.83
N SER A 170 -3.22 10.52 28.69
CA SER A 170 -4.66 10.75 28.54
C SER A 170 -5.52 9.48 28.66
N ASP A 171 -4.97 8.31 28.38
CA ASP A 171 -5.67 7.03 28.55
C ASP A 171 -5.73 6.63 30.01
N LEU A 172 -4.64 6.91 30.77
CA LEU A 172 -4.53 6.62 32.20
C LEU A 172 -5.25 7.67 33.06
N TYR A 173 -5.31 8.90 32.54
CA TYR A 173 -5.92 10.05 33.24
C TYR A 173 -6.92 10.74 32.29
N PRO A 174 -8.15 10.21 32.12
CA PRO A 174 -9.12 10.71 31.14
C PRO A 174 -9.58 12.14 31.34
N ASP A 175 -9.39 12.70 32.56
CA ASP A 175 -9.63 14.11 32.92
C ASP A 175 -8.54 15.06 32.40
N LEU A 176 -7.43 14.50 31.87
CA LEU A 176 -6.29 15.22 31.29
C LEU A 176 -6.20 15.00 29.78
N ASP A 177 -7.29 15.27 29.06
CA ASP A 177 -7.41 15.04 27.61
C ASP A 177 -6.34 15.73 26.75
N LYS A 178 -5.73 16.78 27.27
CA LYS A 178 -4.65 17.53 26.62
C LYS A 178 -3.24 17.12 27.05
N ALA A 179 -3.13 16.13 27.92
CA ALA A 179 -1.81 15.66 28.37
C ALA A 179 -1.06 14.99 27.22
N THR A 180 0.19 15.40 27.01
CA THR A 180 1.10 14.85 25.99
C THR A 180 2.16 13.92 26.56
N GLY A 181 2.08 13.62 27.88
CA GLY A 181 2.98 12.70 28.56
C GLY A 181 2.82 11.27 28.04
N ARG A 182 3.89 10.49 28.11
CA ARG A 182 3.92 9.06 27.79
C ARG A 182 4.44 8.29 28.98
N VAL A 183 3.88 7.10 29.18
CA VAL A 183 4.39 6.12 30.14
C VAL A 183 5.15 5.09 29.32
N ILE A 184 6.44 4.89 29.64
CA ILE A 184 7.32 4.02 28.88
C ILE A 184 7.86 2.98 29.87
N ASP A 185 7.41 1.74 29.69
CA ASP A 185 7.79 0.58 30.51
C ASP A 185 8.70 -0.38 29.74
N ASP A 186 8.90 -0.16 28.43
CA ASP A 186 9.61 -1.04 27.53
C ASP A 186 10.56 -0.26 26.58
N LEU A 187 11.56 -0.94 26.03
CA LEU A 187 12.49 -0.35 25.06
C LEU A 187 11.90 -0.20 23.65
N MET A 188 10.81 -0.91 23.31
CA MET A 188 10.09 -0.74 22.06
C MET A 188 9.13 0.45 22.13
N TYR A 189 9.64 1.64 22.41
CA TYR A 189 8.84 2.85 22.54
C TYR A 189 8.99 3.80 21.35
N LYS A 190 9.99 3.58 20.51
CA LYS A 190 10.29 4.44 19.37
C LYS A 190 10.89 3.66 18.20
N HIS A 191 10.42 3.97 16.98
CA HIS A 191 11.08 3.61 15.74
C HIS A 191 11.60 4.89 15.09
N TRP A 192 12.93 5.12 15.12
CA TRP A 192 13.56 6.37 14.70
C TRP A 192 12.98 7.58 15.44
N ASP A 193 12.21 8.43 14.74
CA ASP A 193 11.54 9.62 15.27
C ASP A 193 10.05 9.41 15.58
N GLU A 194 9.46 8.26 15.20
CA GLU A 194 8.07 7.91 15.47
C GLU A 194 7.91 7.23 16.83
N TRP A 195 6.93 7.66 17.63
CA TRP A 195 6.53 6.96 18.84
C TRP A 195 5.72 5.71 18.51
N VAL A 196 5.99 4.61 19.20
CA VAL A 196 5.24 3.36 19.04
C VAL A 196 4.02 3.40 19.95
N GLU A 197 2.97 4.07 19.51
CA GLU A 197 1.66 4.12 20.18
C GLU A 197 0.74 3.01 19.64
N GLU A 198 0.94 2.64 18.39
CA GLU A 198 0.23 1.59 17.67
C GLU A 198 1.24 0.73 16.92
N ILE A 199 0.87 -0.53 16.69
CA ILE A 199 1.64 -1.46 15.87
C ILE A 199 0.78 -2.02 14.73
N PRO A 200 1.34 -2.33 13.55
CA PRO A 200 0.60 -2.93 12.46
C PRO A 200 0.33 -4.41 12.72
N HIS A 201 -0.91 -4.83 12.47
CA HIS A 201 -1.34 -6.23 12.43
C HIS A 201 -1.92 -6.58 11.07
N PRO A 202 -1.75 -7.81 10.59
CA PRO A 202 -2.43 -8.33 9.42
C PRO A 202 -3.85 -8.81 9.76
N TYR A 203 -4.81 -8.33 8.99
CA TYR A 203 -6.20 -8.75 9.03
C TYR A 203 -6.53 -9.56 7.79
N ILE A 204 -7.37 -10.58 7.93
CA ILE A 204 -7.96 -11.31 6.82
C ILE A 204 -9.47 -11.06 6.81
N ALA A 205 -10.02 -10.80 5.64
CA ALA A 205 -11.45 -10.64 5.43
C ALA A 205 -11.92 -11.48 4.25
N SER A 206 -13.16 -11.98 4.31
CA SER A 206 -13.86 -12.53 3.16
C SER A 206 -14.28 -11.42 2.20
N PHE A 207 -14.21 -11.67 0.90
CA PHE A 207 -14.61 -10.73 -0.14
C PHE A 207 -15.61 -11.38 -1.12
N ASP A 208 -16.80 -10.80 -1.22
CA ASP A 208 -17.91 -11.30 -2.07
C ASP A 208 -18.01 -10.57 -3.43
N GLY A 209 -16.96 -9.81 -3.81
CA GLY A 209 -16.95 -8.94 -4.99
C GLY A 209 -17.55 -7.55 -4.73
N LYS A 210 -18.11 -7.30 -3.54
CA LYS A 210 -18.77 -6.02 -3.20
C LYS A 210 -18.31 -5.43 -1.88
N GLN A 211 -18.14 -6.25 -0.84
CA GLN A 211 -17.84 -5.80 0.51
C GLN A 211 -16.92 -6.81 1.22
N LEU A 212 -16.33 -6.37 2.33
CA LEU A 212 -15.58 -7.22 3.24
C LEU A 212 -16.49 -7.71 4.36
N THR A 213 -16.36 -8.99 4.69
CA THR A 213 -17.02 -9.62 5.84
C THR A 213 -16.02 -10.50 6.59
N ASP A 214 -16.40 -11.02 7.76
CA ASP A 214 -15.62 -11.95 8.55
C ASP A 214 -14.17 -11.47 8.79
N ILE A 215 -14.02 -10.20 9.20
CA ILE A 215 -12.72 -9.58 9.41
C ILE A 215 -12.09 -10.17 10.67
N THR A 216 -10.91 -10.73 10.54
CA THR A 216 -10.15 -11.39 11.63
C THR A 216 -8.74 -10.81 11.70
N ASP A 217 -8.32 -10.34 12.87
CA ASP A 217 -6.91 -10.07 13.19
C ASP A 217 -6.21 -11.41 13.42
N ILE A 218 -5.26 -11.78 12.55
CA ILE A 218 -4.58 -13.10 12.67
C ILE A 218 -3.46 -13.10 13.71
N MET A 219 -3.21 -11.93 14.34
CA MET A 219 -2.28 -11.77 15.46
C MET A 219 -2.98 -11.22 16.71
N GLU A 220 -4.31 -11.40 16.83
CA GLU A 220 -5.10 -10.86 17.93
C GLU A 220 -4.48 -11.19 19.30
N GLY A 221 -4.30 -10.15 20.12
CA GLY A 221 -3.69 -10.28 21.45
C GLY A 221 -2.16 -10.42 21.47
N GLU A 222 -1.50 -10.49 20.34
CA GLU A 222 -0.05 -10.51 20.27
C GLU A 222 0.53 -9.08 20.33
N PRO A 223 1.58 -8.82 21.13
CA PRO A 223 2.23 -7.50 21.19
C PRO A 223 3.33 -7.34 20.13
N TYR A 224 3.19 -7.99 18.98
CA TYR A 224 4.19 -8.02 17.93
C TYR A 224 3.68 -7.36 16.67
N GLU A 225 4.59 -6.75 15.92
CA GLU A 225 4.25 -6.08 14.66
C GLU A 225 4.44 -6.98 13.44
N SER A 226 3.54 -6.84 12.48
CA SER A 226 3.69 -7.34 11.13
C SER A 226 2.89 -6.45 10.16
N PRO A 227 3.54 -5.79 9.19
CA PRO A 227 4.97 -5.85 8.83
C PRO A 227 5.86 -5.18 9.87
N MET A 228 7.13 -5.59 9.91
CA MET A 228 8.11 -5.05 10.85
C MET A 228 8.55 -3.64 10.45
N LYS A 229 8.44 -2.70 11.38
CA LYS A 229 8.96 -1.34 11.20
C LYS A 229 10.49 -1.30 11.28
N PRO A 230 11.19 -0.30 10.66
CA PRO A 230 10.59 0.82 9.91
C PRO A 230 10.40 0.54 8.42
N PHE A 231 10.88 -0.57 7.86
CA PHE A 231 10.96 -0.80 6.41
C PHE A 231 9.95 -1.79 5.86
N GLY A 232 9.30 -2.60 6.69
CA GLY A 232 8.36 -3.61 6.23
C GLY A 232 7.06 -3.02 5.69
N GLY A 233 6.54 -3.65 4.64
CA GLY A 233 5.29 -3.32 3.97
C GLY A 233 4.56 -4.58 3.52
N ILE A 234 3.75 -4.46 2.48
CA ILE A 234 2.92 -5.57 1.96
C ILE A 234 3.76 -6.75 1.43
N GLU A 235 5.02 -6.54 1.09
CA GLU A 235 5.98 -7.58 0.72
C GLU A 235 6.32 -8.54 1.86
N SER A 236 5.96 -8.19 3.09
CA SER A 236 6.09 -9.07 4.26
C SER A 236 5.06 -10.21 4.29
N PHE A 237 4.15 -10.25 3.31
CA PHE A 237 3.05 -11.21 3.25
C PHE A 237 3.01 -11.93 1.90
N ALA A 238 2.59 -13.19 1.91
CA ALA A 238 2.32 -13.96 0.71
C ALA A 238 1.16 -14.95 0.92
N TRP A 239 0.20 -14.97 0.00
CA TRP A 239 -0.81 -16.03 -0.07
C TRP A 239 -0.21 -17.32 -0.62
N THR A 240 -0.66 -18.45 -0.09
CA THR A 240 -0.44 -19.73 -0.79
C THR A 240 -1.17 -19.75 -2.13
N PRO A 241 -0.63 -20.41 -3.17
CA PRO A 241 -1.27 -20.48 -4.49
C PRO A 241 -2.70 -21.05 -4.49
N ASP A 242 -3.05 -21.87 -3.49
CA ASP A 242 -4.39 -22.43 -3.31
C ASP A 242 -5.33 -21.55 -2.45
N SER A 243 -4.88 -20.36 -2.05
CA SER A 243 -5.64 -19.37 -1.26
C SER A 243 -6.07 -19.83 0.15
N LYS A 244 -5.43 -20.88 0.71
CA LYS A 244 -5.83 -21.45 2.00
C LYS A 244 -5.04 -20.95 3.19
N ALA A 245 -3.87 -20.35 2.96
CA ALA A 245 -3.02 -19.88 4.02
C ALA A 245 -2.27 -18.61 3.60
N VAL A 246 -1.79 -17.87 4.60
CA VAL A 246 -0.96 -16.68 4.44
C VAL A 246 0.35 -16.86 5.17
N ALA A 247 1.47 -16.65 4.48
CA ALA A 247 2.76 -16.46 5.12
C ALA A 247 2.95 -14.98 5.48
N TYR A 248 3.49 -14.73 6.67
CA TYR A 248 3.82 -13.38 7.13
C TYR A 248 5.13 -13.35 7.90
N THR A 249 5.81 -12.21 7.87
CA THR A 249 7.06 -12.00 8.59
C THR A 249 6.81 -11.24 9.89
N SER A 250 7.35 -11.73 11.00
CA SER A 250 7.31 -11.01 12.28
C SER A 250 8.55 -11.30 13.11
N ARG A 251 8.94 -10.32 13.94
CA ARG A 251 9.90 -10.48 15.02
C ARG A 251 9.12 -10.58 16.32
N LYS A 252 8.75 -11.81 16.72
CA LYS A 252 7.97 -12.05 17.95
C LYS A 252 8.88 -11.92 19.20
N LYS A 253 9.31 -10.69 19.44
CA LYS A 253 10.16 -10.27 20.57
C LYS A 253 9.67 -8.94 21.10
N THR A 254 9.90 -8.69 22.39
CA THR A 254 9.57 -7.43 23.06
C THR A 254 10.76 -6.94 23.87
N GLY A 255 10.70 -5.69 24.30
CA GLY A 255 11.65 -5.13 25.24
C GLY A 255 13.10 -5.17 24.79
N MET A 256 13.94 -5.60 25.69
CA MET A 256 15.37 -5.69 25.44
C MET A 256 15.70 -6.68 24.32
N GLU A 257 14.98 -7.80 24.22
CA GLU A 257 15.22 -8.79 23.15
C GLU A 257 14.94 -8.21 21.77
N TYR A 258 13.88 -7.43 21.62
CA TYR A 258 13.58 -6.72 20.38
C TYR A 258 14.72 -5.79 19.97
N SER A 259 15.29 -5.06 20.94
CA SER A 259 16.36 -4.10 20.70
C SER A 259 17.72 -4.74 20.38
N LEU A 260 17.97 -5.94 20.87
CA LEU A 260 19.25 -6.64 20.72
C LEU A 260 19.30 -7.63 19.56
N SER A 261 18.15 -8.07 19.06
CA SER A 261 18.07 -9.11 18.03
C SER A 261 17.43 -8.57 16.75
N THR A 262 18.07 -8.84 15.62
CA THR A 262 17.46 -8.63 14.28
C THR A 262 16.79 -9.89 13.74
N ASN A 263 16.78 -10.98 14.51
CA ASN A 263 16.16 -12.24 14.10
C ASN A 263 14.65 -12.07 13.93
N SER A 264 14.16 -12.41 12.77
CA SER A 264 12.73 -12.50 12.44
C SER A 264 12.44 -13.84 11.81
N ASP A 265 11.19 -14.28 11.95
CA ASP A 265 10.74 -15.57 11.42
C ASP A 265 9.58 -15.36 10.45
N ILE A 266 9.37 -16.39 9.60
CA ILE A 266 8.22 -16.49 8.74
C ILE A 266 7.19 -17.45 9.36
N TYR A 267 6.00 -16.96 9.52
CA TYR A 267 4.85 -17.67 10.06
C TYR A 267 3.86 -17.98 8.95
N LEU A 268 3.18 -19.13 9.04
CA LEU A 268 2.10 -19.53 8.15
C LEU A 268 0.81 -19.64 8.95
N TYR A 269 -0.18 -18.83 8.60
CA TYR A 269 -1.52 -18.87 9.15
C TYR A 269 -2.45 -19.65 8.22
N ASP A 270 -3.08 -20.74 8.70
CA ASP A 270 -4.06 -21.53 7.95
C ASP A 270 -5.47 -21.00 8.22
N LEU A 271 -6.22 -20.68 7.16
CA LEU A 271 -7.55 -20.10 7.26
C LEU A 271 -8.59 -21.06 7.82
N SER A 272 -8.42 -22.37 7.60
CA SER A 272 -9.40 -23.38 8.00
C SER A 272 -9.28 -23.78 9.47
N THR A 273 -8.04 -23.87 9.96
CA THR A 273 -7.77 -24.25 11.36
C THR A 273 -7.59 -23.04 12.27
N GLN A 274 -7.31 -21.88 11.69
CA GLN A 274 -6.95 -20.64 12.40
C GLN A 274 -5.66 -20.81 13.25
N GLU A 275 -4.80 -21.73 12.87
CA GLU A 275 -3.53 -21.98 13.55
C GLU A 275 -2.38 -21.33 12.81
N THR A 276 -1.41 -20.84 13.59
CA THR A 276 -0.14 -20.27 13.08
C THR A 276 1.01 -21.23 13.35
N LYS A 277 1.80 -21.51 12.31
CA LYS A 277 3.03 -22.31 12.39
C LYS A 277 4.23 -21.45 12.03
N ASN A 278 5.30 -21.52 12.86
CA ASN A 278 6.59 -20.97 12.50
C ASN A 278 7.29 -21.88 11.47
N LEU A 279 7.62 -21.32 10.28
CA LEU A 279 8.27 -22.08 9.19
C LEU A 279 9.80 -22.05 9.28
N THR A 280 10.37 -21.07 9.99
CA THR A 280 11.81 -20.85 10.11
C THR A 280 12.30 -21.02 11.56
N GLU A 281 11.55 -21.74 12.38
CA GLU A 281 11.89 -21.98 13.79
C GLU A 281 13.31 -22.52 13.96
N GLY A 282 14.08 -21.88 14.83
CA GLY A 282 15.47 -22.26 15.10
C GLY A 282 16.48 -21.73 14.08
N MET A 283 16.06 -21.11 13.01
CA MET A 283 16.95 -20.40 12.10
C MET A 283 17.35 -19.06 12.71
N MET A 284 18.61 -18.72 12.55
CA MET A 284 19.16 -17.44 13.02
C MET A 284 19.32 -16.51 11.82
N GLY A 285 18.67 -15.35 11.87
CA GLY A 285 18.82 -14.36 10.81
C GLY A 285 17.61 -13.45 10.66
N TYR A 286 17.64 -12.62 9.63
CA TYR A 286 16.53 -11.73 9.25
C TYR A 286 15.78 -12.40 8.10
N ASP A 287 14.80 -13.23 8.45
CA ASP A 287 13.91 -13.87 7.47
C ASP A 287 12.79 -12.93 7.09
N THR A 288 12.63 -12.65 5.79
CA THR A 288 11.64 -11.70 5.28
C THR A 288 11.20 -12.05 3.86
N THR A 289 10.18 -11.34 3.38
CA THR A 289 9.69 -11.42 2.00
C THR A 289 9.37 -12.85 1.58
N PRO A 290 8.37 -13.48 2.25
CA PRO A 290 7.97 -14.83 1.91
C PRO A 290 7.43 -14.92 0.49
N ALA A 291 7.71 -16.01 -0.18
CA ALA A 291 7.14 -16.36 -1.48
C ALA A 291 6.89 -17.86 -1.56
N PHE A 292 6.02 -18.29 -2.45
CA PHE A 292 5.75 -19.69 -2.69
C PHE A 292 6.17 -20.11 -4.10
N SER A 293 6.64 -21.34 -4.24
CA SER A 293 6.77 -21.95 -5.56
C SER A 293 5.40 -21.99 -6.24
N PRO A 294 5.31 -21.97 -7.59
CA PRO A 294 4.04 -21.99 -8.31
C PRO A 294 3.14 -23.20 -7.99
N ASP A 295 3.74 -24.32 -7.56
CA ASP A 295 3.01 -25.52 -7.13
C ASP A 295 2.65 -25.51 -5.64
N GLY A 296 2.98 -24.45 -4.92
CA GLY A 296 2.69 -24.25 -3.50
C GLY A 296 3.48 -25.14 -2.54
N LYS A 297 4.40 -25.98 -3.03
CA LYS A 297 5.08 -26.97 -2.17
C LYS A 297 6.23 -26.40 -1.35
N TYR A 298 6.86 -25.33 -1.84
CA TYR A 298 8.07 -24.78 -1.26
C TYR A 298 7.85 -23.32 -0.90
N PRO A 299 7.79 -22.96 0.39
CA PRO A 299 7.97 -21.60 0.82
C PRO A 299 9.46 -21.24 0.68
N VAL A 300 9.74 -20.04 0.20
CA VAL A 300 11.07 -19.45 0.14
C VAL A 300 11.06 -18.12 0.86
N SER A 301 12.18 -17.78 1.48
CA SER A 301 12.39 -16.50 2.13
C SER A 301 13.65 -15.82 1.61
N TYR A 302 13.68 -14.53 1.76
CA TYR A 302 14.93 -13.78 1.65
C TYR A 302 15.56 -13.75 3.04
N THR A 303 16.67 -14.51 3.23
CA THR A 303 17.30 -14.67 4.55
C THR A 303 18.67 -14.02 4.55
N HIS A 304 18.89 -13.10 5.51
CA HIS A 304 20.19 -12.56 5.81
C HIS A 304 20.71 -13.16 7.14
N LEU A 305 21.63 -14.10 7.07
CA LEU A 305 22.24 -14.73 8.24
C LEU A 305 22.99 -13.73 9.13
N ARG A 306 23.53 -12.63 8.57
CA ARG A 306 24.13 -11.51 9.31
C ARG A 306 24.13 -10.24 8.45
N ALA A 307 23.64 -9.16 8.99
CA ALA A 307 23.58 -7.86 8.32
C ALA A 307 24.99 -7.21 8.11
N HIS A 308 26.07 -7.77 8.66
CA HIS A 308 27.41 -7.19 8.66
C HIS A 308 28.55 -8.11 8.16
N GLU A 309 28.26 -9.23 7.51
CA GLU A 309 29.30 -10.19 7.10
C GLU A 309 29.65 -10.21 5.60
N THR A 310 29.46 -9.11 4.89
CA THR A 310 29.86 -8.99 3.49
C THR A 310 31.38 -9.09 3.25
N LEU A 311 32.23 -9.05 4.28
CA LEU A 311 33.68 -9.07 4.14
C LEU A 311 34.34 -10.45 4.40
N ARG A 312 33.63 -11.44 4.95
CA ARG A 312 34.21 -12.76 5.25
C ARG A 312 33.96 -13.85 4.20
N HIS A 313 33.03 -13.63 3.27
CA HIS A 313 32.71 -14.60 2.22
C HIS A 313 33.18 -14.20 0.82
N LEU A 314 34.06 -13.23 0.71
CA LEU A 314 34.71 -12.81 -0.53
C LEU A 314 36.18 -13.30 -0.63
N VAL A 315 36.55 -14.38 0.09
CA VAL A 315 37.85 -15.05 -0.08
C VAL A 315 37.63 -16.51 -0.41
#